data_0e3f9ab5641d8071860d3720daaee47a
#
_entry.id   0e3f9ab5641d8071860d3720daaee47a
#
_cell.length_a   1.000
_cell.length_b   1.000
_cell.length_c   1.000
_cell.angle_alpha   90.00
_cell.angle_beta   90.00
_cell.angle_gamma   90.00
#
_symmetry.space_group_name_H-M   'P 1'
#
loop_
_entity.id
_entity.type
_entity.pdbx_description
1 polymer ?
#
loop_
_entity_poly.entity_id
_entity_poly.type
_entity_poly.pdbx_seq_one_letter_code
_entity_poly.pdbx_strand_id
1 'polypeptide(L)'
;MGNFSQKIDKFIEIFIDQNGYVRVVEGLQNTLLIAVCGLIIGILIGTIIATVRVLPKYKVLPRVLNGICSFYVALFRGTPMVVQLLVFYYVLLPIIGWNISGVQVAMLVFGLNSGAYISEIMRSGIQSVDPGQMEAGRAVGLSFGASMTKIVIPQAVKNILPTLGNEFIALIKETSVVSFVGAADLYVAFNYIGTNNYEFMVPYLVMALIYIAIVLVITLLIKLLERSLKKSDRRN
;
A
#
# COMPACT_ATOMS: atom_id res chain seq x y z
N MET A 1 -7.13 -40.37 1.17
CA MET A 1 -7.54 -38.96 1.48
C MET A 1 -8.36 -38.98 2.76
N GLY A 2 -7.90 -38.31 3.82
CA GLY A 2 -8.64 -38.28 5.10
C GLY A 2 -9.97 -37.51 4.94
N ASN A 3 -10.96 -37.92 5.78
CA ASN A 3 -12.26 -37.22 5.85
C ASN A 3 -12.04 -35.75 6.29
N PHE A 4 -12.90 -34.81 5.89
CA PHE A 4 -12.77 -33.38 6.21
C PHE A 4 -12.64 -33.12 7.71
N SER A 5 -13.33 -33.91 8.55
CA SER A 5 -13.17 -33.87 10.01
C SER A 5 -11.72 -34.12 10.46
N GLN A 6 -11.05 -35.13 9.92
CA GLN A 6 -9.65 -35.44 10.26
C GLN A 6 -8.68 -34.31 9.87
N LYS A 7 -9.01 -33.55 8.82
CA LYS A 7 -8.20 -32.37 8.41
C LYS A 7 -8.36 -31.21 9.37
N ILE A 8 -9.58 -31.03 9.90
CA ILE A 8 -9.85 -30.04 10.96
C ILE A 8 -9.11 -30.42 12.24
N ASP A 9 -9.17 -31.70 12.65
CA ASP A 9 -8.49 -32.17 13.87
C ASP A 9 -6.98 -31.91 13.79
N LYS A 10 -6.35 -32.21 12.66
CA LYS A 10 -4.94 -31.92 12.39
C LYS A 10 -4.61 -30.41 12.45
N PHE A 11 -5.50 -29.56 11.91
CA PHE A 11 -5.34 -28.12 11.99
C PHE A 11 -5.41 -27.64 13.44
N ILE A 12 -6.40 -28.11 14.21
CA ILE A 12 -6.61 -27.74 15.62
C ILE A 12 -5.40 -28.13 16.45
N GLU A 13 -4.87 -29.35 16.26
CA GLU A 13 -3.66 -29.85 16.96
C GLU A 13 -2.49 -28.85 16.84
N ILE A 14 -2.14 -28.40 15.63
CA ILE A 14 -1.02 -27.46 15.50
C ILE A 14 -1.43 -26.05 15.90
N PHE A 15 -2.64 -25.63 15.54
CA PHE A 15 -3.10 -24.27 15.80
C PHE A 15 -3.24 -23.97 17.31
N ILE A 16 -3.81 -24.93 18.07
CA ILE A 16 -4.08 -24.77 19.50
C ILE A 16 -3.01 -25.46 20.34
N ASP A 17 -2.83 -26.78 20.18
CA ASP A 17 -2.03 -27.59 21.11
C ASP A 17 -0.52 -27.30 20.97
N GLN A 18 -0.06 -26.95 19.76
CA GLN A 18 1.32 -26.55 19.50
C GLN A 18 1.53 -25.02 19.42
N ASN A 19 0.54 -24.23 19.88
CA ASN A 19 0.58 -22.76 19.89
C ASN A 19 0.82 -22.12 18.51
N GLY A 20 0.35 -22.74 17.42
CA GLY A 20 0.44 -22.21 16.06
C GLY A 20 -0.24 -20.85 15.89
N TYR A 21 -1.28 -20.56 16.69
CA TYR A 21 -1.95 -19.26 16.72
C TYR A 21 -1.02 -18.10 17.08
N VAL A 22 0.04 -18.32 17.87
CA VAL A 22 1.05 -17.29 18.19
C VAL A 22 1.73 -16.82 16.92
N ARG A 23 2.14 -17.76 16.05
CA ARG A 23 2.73 -17.42 14.73
C ARG A 23 1.76 -16.70 13.81
N VAL A 24 0.46 -17.06 13.88
CA VAL A 24 -0.57 -16.38 13.09
C VAL A 24 -0.76 -14.94 13.56
N VAL A 25 -0.76 -14.69 14.87
CA VAL A 25 -0.82 -13.32 15.42
C VAL A 25 0.42 -12.52 15.05
N GLU A 26 1.61 -13.08 15.17
CA GLU A 26 2.87 -12.46 14.76
C GLU A 26 2.87 -12.14 13.26
N GLY A 27 2.48 -13.10 12.42
CA GLY A 27 2.35 -12.93 10.98
C GLY A 27 1.35 -11.84 10.61
N LEU A 28 0.20 -11.77 11.30
CA LEU A 28 -0.79 -10.72 11.12
C LEU A 28 -0.24 -9.34 11.51
N GLN A 29 0.49 -9.26 12.63
CA GLN A 29 1.13 -8.01 13.07
C GLN A 29 2.14 -7.52 12.03
N ASN A 30 3.00 -8.40 11.50
CA ASN A 30 3.96 -8.05 10.46
C ASN A 30 3.28 -7.63 9.15
N THR A 31 2.22 -8.34 8.73
CA THR A 31 1.39 -7.97 7.57
C THR A 31 0.87 -6.54 7.71
N LEU A 32 0.24 -6.22 8.84
CA LEU A 32 -0.29 -4.88 9.09
C LEU A 32 0.82 -3.83 9.21
N LEU A 33 1.91 -4.15 9.90
CA LEU A 33 3.05 -3.26 10.09
C LEU A 33 3.69 -2.87 8.74
N ILE A 34 3.95 -3.86 7.88
CA ILE A 34 4.52 -3.63 6.54
C ILE A 34 3.58 -2.77 5.70
N ALA A 35 2.28 -3.07 5.69
CA ALA A 35 1.30 -2.33 4.91
C ALA A 35 1.15 -0.87 5.40
N VAL A 36 1.09 -0.65 6.72
CA VAL A 36 0.98 0.70 7.31
C VAL A 36 2.25 1.52 7.06
N CYS A 37 3.43 0.95 7.33
CA CYS A 37 4.70 1.63 7.07
C CYS A 37 4.89 1.90 5.58
N GLY A 38 4.58 0.92 4.72
CA GLY A 38 4.61 1.07 3.27
C GLY A 38 3.70 2.21 2.78
N LEU A 39 2.47 2.29 3.31
CA LEU A 39 1.54 3.36 2.99
C LEU A 39 2.07 4.74 3.43
N ILE A 40 2.59 4.86 4.66
CA ILE A 40 3.12 6.12 5.19
C ILE A 40 4.30 6.61 4.35
N ILE A 41 5.29 5.75 4.11
CA ILE A 41 6.44 6.05 3.25
C ILE A 41 5.96 6.41 1.84
N GLY A 42 5.01 5.65 1.32
CA GLY A 42 4.39 5.87 0.01
C GLY A 42 3.70 7.23 -0.09
N ILE A 43 2.95 7.65 0.92
CA ILE A 43 2.31 8.97 0.97
C ILE A 43 3.37 10.08 0.95
N LEU A 44 4.43 9.97 1.73
CA LEU A 44 5.51 10.96 1.76
C LEU A 44 6.20 11.09 0.40
N ILE A 45 6.64 9.98 -0.17
CA ILE A 45 7.31 9.96 -1.48
C ILE A 45 6.34 10.38 -2.59
N GLY A 46 5.12 9.84 -2.60
CA GLY A 46 4.10 10.13 -3.59
C GLY A 46 3.70 11.61 -3.61
N THR A 47 3.60 12.25 -2.44
CA THR A 47 3.31 13.69 -2.32
C THR A 47 4.43 14.53 -2.94
N ILE A 48 5.70 14.20 -2.67
CA ILE A 48 6.85 14.90 -3.25
C ILE A 48 6.83 14.77 -4.76
N ILE A 49 6.67 13.55 -5.28
CA ILE A 49 6.64 13.29 -6.72
C ILE A 49 5.45 13.98 -7.39
N ALA A 50 4.25 13.88 -6.82
CA ALA A 50 3.06 14.54 -7.36
C ALA A 50 3.23 16.05 -7.42
N THR A 51 3.80 16.65 -6.36
CA THR A 51 4.08 18.09 -6.33
C THR A 51 5.01 18.49 -7.47
N VAL A 52 6.14 17.78 -7.65
CA VAL A 52 7.07 18.06 -8.76
C VAL A 52 6.39 17.94 -10.13
N ARG A 53 5.52 16.94 -10.32
CA ARG A 53 4.88 16.66 -11.60
C ARG A 53 3.73 17.59 -11.95
N VAL A 54 3.15 18.28 -10.98
CA VAL A 54 2.09 19.28 -11.17
C VAL A 54 2.66 20.68 -11.41
N LEU A 55 3.91 20.95 -11.01
CA LEU A 55 4.54 22.25 -11.24
C LEU A 55 4.64 22.61 -12.73
N PRO A 56 4.45 23.92 -13.08
CA PRO A 56 4.63 24.40 -14.43
C PRO A 56 6.05 24.15 -14.97
N LYS A 57 6.16 23.62 -16.20
CA LYS A 57 7.43 23.16 -16.80
C LYS A 57 8.13 24.20 -17.66
N TYR A 58 7.98 25.49 -17.35
CA TYR A 58 8.58 26.57 -18.13
C TYR A 58 10.10 26.65 -17.96
N LYS A 59 10.63 26.26 -16.80
CA LYS A 59 12.07 26.28 -16.51
C LYS A 59 12.71 24.89 -16.70
N VAL A 60 14.02 24.87 -16.93
CA VAL A 60 14.79 23.64 -17.15
C VAL A 60 14.72 22.72 -15.92
N LEU A 61 14.93 23.25 -14.72
CA LEU A 61 14.95 22.47 -13.49
C LEU A 61 13.66 21.68 -13.24
N PRO A 62 12.43 22.26 -13.28
CA PRO A 62 11.19 21.48 -13.15
C PRO A 62 11.05 20.41 -14.24
N ARG A 63 11.56 20.65 -15.45
CA ARG A 63 11.51 19.67 -16.55
C ARG A 63 12.40 18.46 -16.26
N VAL A 64 13.62 18.69 -15.79
CA VAL A 64 14.58 17.61 -15.42
C VAL A 64 14.03 16.80 -14.24
N LEU A 65 13.58 17.47 -13.17
CA LEU A 65 12.98 16.80 -12.00
C LEU A 65 11.76 15.97 -12.39
N ASN A 66 10.90 16.49 -13.26
CA ASN A 66 9.77 15.72 -13.78
C ASN A 66 10.21 14.48 -14.58
N GLY A 67 11.31 14.56 -15.33
CA GLY A 67 11.90 13.42 -16.04
C GLY A 67 12.34 12.31 -15.08
N ILE A 68 13.08 12.68 -14.03
CA ILE A 68 13.53 11.76 -12.97
C ILE A 68 12.33 11.12 -12.26
N CYS A 69 11.35 11.91 -11.85
CA CYS A 69 10.13 11.40 -11.21
C CYS A 69 9.36 10.45 -12.15
N SER A 70 9.27 10.77 -13.44
CA SER A 70 8.59 9.91 -14.41
C SER A 70 9.31 8.59 -14.63
N PHE A 71 10.63 8.59 -14.64
CA PHE A 71 11.44 7.38 -14.71
C PHE A 71 11.23 6.49 -13.48
N TYR A 72 11.27 7.07 -12.27
CA TYR A 72 10.99 6.36 -11.02
C TYR A 72 9.61 5.71 -11.05
N VAL A 73 8.58 6.46 -11.42
CA VAL A 73 7.20 5.95 -11.49
C VAL A 73 7.09 4.83 -12.52
N ALA A 74 7.71 4.98 -13.69
CA ALA A 74 7.72 3.94 -14.73
C ALA A 74 8.43 2.67 -14.26
N LEU A 75 9.56 2.80 -13.56
CA LEU A 75 10.35 1.68 -13.03
C LEU A 75 9.53 0.86 -12.02
N PHE A 76 9.02 1.52 -10.97
CA PHE A 76 8.30 0.82 -9.90
C PHE A 76 6.94 0.29 -10.32
N ARG A 77 6.22 0.97 -11.21
CA ARG A 77 4.93 0.47 -11.73
C ARG A 77 5.08 -0.50 -12.89
N GLY A 78 6.24 -0.54 -13.54
CA GLY A 78 6.54 -1.43 -14.66
C GLY A 78 7.19 -2.75 -14.26
N THR A 79 7.51 -2.96 -12.99
CA THR A 79 8.17 -4.18 -12.50
C THR A 79 7.34 -4.87 -11.40
N PRO A 80 7.34 -6.21 -11.31
CA PRO A 80 6.62 -6.94 -10.26
C PRO A 80 7.20 -6.64 -8.87
N MET A 81 6.32 -6.51 -7.86
CA MET A 81 6.71 -6.27 -6.46
C MET A 81 7.72 -7.30 -5.95
N VAL A 82 7.50 -8.58 -6.22
CA VAL A 82 8.41 -9.64 -5.79
C VAL A 82 9.82 -9.46 -6.35
N VAL A 83 9.95 -9.02 -7.61
CA VAL A 83 11.26 -8.77 -8.23
C VAL A 83 11.95 -7.59 -7.57
N GLN A 84 11.23 -6.51 -7.29
CA GLN A 84 11.76 -5.36 -6.56
C GLN A 84 12.28 -5.81 -5.19
N LEU A 85 11.49 -6.58 -4.44
CA LEU A 85 11.85 -7.08 -3.13
C LEU A 85 13.13 -7.93 -3.15
N LEU A 86 13.24 -8.86 -4.10
CA LEU A 86 14.42 -9.72 -4.28
C LEU A 86 15.67 -8.92 -4.66
N VAL A 87 15.54 -7.97 -5.59
CA VAL A 87 16.65 -7.10 -6.01
C VAL A 87 17.13 -6.23 -4.84
N PHE A 88 16.24 -5.64 -4.08
CA PHE A 88 16.63 -4.85 -2.91
C PHE A 88 17.34 -5.72 -1.88
N TYR A 89 16.75 -6.85 -1.50
CA TYR A 89 17.25 -7.69 -0.41
C TYR A 89 18.56 -8.41 -0.76
N TYR A 90 18.63 -9.03 -1.93
CA TYR A 90 19.78 -9.88 -2.31
C TYR A 90 20.88 -9.16 -3.11
N VAL A 91 20.58 -7.99 -3.69
CA VAL A 91 21.52 -7.28 -4.56
C VAL A 91 21.90 -5.92 -4.00
N LEU A 92 20.94 -4.99 -3.87
CA LEU A 92 21.26 -3.60 -3.55
C LEU A 92 21.74 -3.41 -2.11
N LEU A 93 21.06 -4.00 -1.13
CA LEU A 93 21.43 -3.83 0.28
C LEU A 93 22.79 -4.47 0.60
N PRO A 94 23.12 -5.68 0.14
CA PRO A 94 24.48 -6.23 0.30
C PRO A 94 25.58 -5.37 -0.36
N ILE A 95 25.33 -4.81 -1.54
CA ILE A 95 26.31 -3.94 -2.21
C ILE A 95 26.65 -2.70 -1.39
N ILE A 96 25.63 -2.09 -0.73
CA ILE A 96 25.84 -0.90 0.12
C ILE A 96 26.23 -1.26 1.57
N GLY A 97 26.36 -2.56 1.89
CA GLY A 97 26.73 -3.03 3.23
C GLY A 97 25.65 -2.90 4.30
N TRP A 98 24.39 -2.74 3.90
CA TRP A 98 23.26 -2.67 4.84
C TRP A 98 22.73 -4.06 5.18
N ASN A 99 22.78 -4.38 6.48
CA ASN A 99 22.22 -5.63 7.00
C ASN A 99 20.99 -5.32 7.86
N ILE A 100 19.81 -5.37 7.24
CA ILE A 100 18.51 -5.13 7.87
C ILE A 100 17.61 -6.36 7.69
N SER A 101 16.62 -6.53 8.57
CA SER A 101 15.71 -7.67 8.55
C SER A 101 14.82 -7.67 7.30
N GLY A 102 14.31 -8.85 6.91
CA GLY A 102 13.38 -8.99 5.79
C GLY A 102 12.12 -8.13 5.95
N VAL A 103 11.61 -7.96 7.19
CA VAL A 103 10.48 -7.07 7.50
C VAL A 103 10.84 -5.60 7.20
N GLN A 104 12.03 -5.14 7.59
CA GLN A 104 12.47 -3.77 7.33
C GLN A 104 12.67 -3.51 5.83
N VAL A 105 13.23 -4.48 5.11
CA VAL A 105 13.34 -4.40 3.64
C VAL A 105 11.96 -4.32 3.01
N ALA A 106 11.03 -5.16 3.46
CA ALA A 106 9.65 -5.12 2.96
C ALA A 106 9.01 -3.74 3.18
N MET A 107 9.11 -3.16 4.37
CA MET A 107 8.60 -1.80 4.64
C MET A 107 9.17 -0.76 3.67
N LEU A 108 10.48 -0.81 3.41
CA LEU A 108 11.16 0.10 2.49
C LEU A 108 10.67 -0.09 1.05
N VAL A 109 10.70 -1.32 0.55
CA VAL A 109 10.34 -1.63 -0.86
C VAL A 109 8.86 -1.37 -1.13
N PHE A 110 7.99 -1.76 -0.21
CA PHE A 110 6.56 -1.47 -0.28
C PHE A 110 6.31 0.05 -0.28
N GLY A 111 7.05 0.78 0.55
CA GLY A 111 6.99 2.25 0.58
C GLY A 111 7.44 2.90 -0.73
N LEU A 112 8.54 2.43 -1.32
CA LEU A 112 9.02 2.90 -2.62
C LEU A 112 8.01 2.57 -3.73
N ASN A 113 7.51 1.36 -3.78
CA ASN A 113 6.50 0.95 -4.76
C ASN A 113 5.21 1.77 -4.62
N SER A 114 4.64 1.81 -3.41
CA SER A 114 3.44 2.58 -3.12
C SER A 114 3.62 4.08 -3.40
N GLY A 115 4.81 4.62 -3.19
CA GLY A 115 5.13 6.01 -3.56
C GLY A 115 4.91 6.33 -5.03
N ALA A 116 5.24 5.37 -5.91
CA ALA A 116 4.98 5.51 -7.33
C ALA A 116 3.47 5.49 -7.65
N TYR A 117 2.71 4.56 -7.05
CA TYR A 117 1.25 4.49 -7.22
C TYR A 117 0.54 5.69 -6.61
N ILE A 118 0.88 6.10 -5.40
CA ILE A 118 0.29 7.25 -4.71
C ILE A 118 0.57 8.55 -5.46
N SER A 119 1.75 8.69 -6.06
CA SER A 119 2.04 9.88 -6.90
C SER A 119 1.05 10.03 -8.06
N GLU A 120 0.66 8.92 -8.68
CA GLU A 120 -0.34 8.90 -9.75
C GLU A 120 -1.77 9.11 -9.20
N ILE A 121 -2.09 8.53 -8.05
CA ILE A 121 -3.36 8.76 -7.36
C ILE A 121 -3.53 10.24 -7.05
N MET A 122 -2.51 10.89 -6.48
CA MET A 122 -2.54 12.32 -6.18
C MET A 122 -2.62 13.16 -7.45
N ARG A 123 -1.84 12.85 -8.48
CA ARG A 123 -1.88 13.55 -9.75
C ARG A 123 -3.26 13.47 -10.41
N SER A 124 -3.85 12.27 -10.46
CA SER A 124 -5.19 12.07 -11.04
C SER A 124 -6.28 12.75 -10.20
N GLY A 125 -6.16 12.72 -8.87
CA GLY A 125 -7.08 13.41 -7.98
C GLY A 125 -7.03 14.92 -8.12
N ILE A 126 -5.85 15.52 -8.34
CA ILE A 126 -5.72 16.96 -8.64
C ILE A 126 -6.33 17.27 -10.01
N GLN A 127 -6.10 16.42 -11.01
CA GLN A 127 -6.64 16.60 -12.36
C GLN A 127 -8.16 16.35 -12.47
N SER A 128 -8.76 15.68 -11.51
CA SER A 128 -10.22 15.46 -11.46
C SER A 128 -11.01 16.70 -10.97
N VAL A 129 -10.33 17.69 -10.44
CA VAL A 129 -10.96 18.98 -10.06
C VAL A 129 -11.21 19.78 -11.34
N ASP A 130 -12.39 20.39 -11.46
CA ASP A 130 -12.75 21.22 -12.61
C ASP A 130 -11.69 22.32 -12.84
N PRO A 131 -11.08 22.41 -14.04
CA PRO A 131 -10.11 23.45 -14.38
C PRO A 131 -10.62 24.87 -14.13
N GLY A 132 -11.93 25.10 -14.27
CA GLY A 132 -12.58 26.37 -13.97
C GLY A 132 -12.38 26.85 -12.54
N GLN A 133 -12.14 25.94 -11.58
CA GLN A 133 -11.81 26.30 -10.20
C GLN A 133 -10.44 27.00 -10.10
N MET A 134 -9.46 26.52 -10.85
CA MET A 134 -8.15 27.16 -10.94
C MET A 134 -8.25 28.50 -11.67
N GLU A 135 -9.00 28.57 -12.79
CA GLU A 135 -9.21 29.76 -13.60
C GLU A 135 -9.92 30.86 -12.81
N ALA A 136 -11.00 30.51 -12.08
CA ALA A 136 -11.72 31.43 -11.22
C ALA A 136 -10.83 32.03 -10.13
N GLY A 137 -10.03 31.19 -9.45
CA GLY A 137 -9.05 31.65 -8.47
C GLY A 137 -8.03 32.62 -9.06
N ARG A 138 -7.54 32.34 -10.27
CA ARG A 138 -6.62 33.21 -11.00
C ARG A 138 -7.28 34.53 -11.44
N ALA A 139 -8.55 34.49 -11.86
CA ALA A 139 -9.30 35.65 -12.30
C ALA A 139 -9.52 36.70 -11.18
N VAL A 140 -9.69 36.23 -9.92
CA VAL A 140 -9.79 37.12 -8.75
C VAL A 140 -8.41 37.53 -8.18
N GLY A 141 -7.31 37.28 -8.93
CA GLY A 141 -5.96 37.75 -8.58
C GLY A 141 -5.14 36.82 -7.66
N LEU A 142 -5.62 35.62 -7.33
CA LEU A 142 -4.81 34.70 -6.56
C LEU A 142 -3.61 34.19 -7.38
N SER A 143 -2.46 33.99 -6.73
CA SER A 143 -1.32 33.32 -7.35
C SER A 143 -1.64 31.85 -7.67
N PHE A 144 -0.89 31.21 -8.57
CA PHE A 144 -1.03 29.78 -8.86
C PHE A 144 -0.97 28.93 -7.59
N GLY A 145 0.03 29.18 -6.72
CA GLY A 145 0.19 28.46 -5.46
C GLY A 145 -0.98 28.66 -4.50
N ALA A 146 -1.52 29.89 -4.41
CA ALA A 146 -2.67 30.18 -3.56
C ALA A 146 -3.95 29.51 -4.09
N SER A 147 -4.20 29.55 -5.40
CA SER A 147 -5.34 28.86 -6.02
C SER A 147 -5.22 27.34 -5.86
N MET A 148 -4.02 26.79 -6.06
CA MET A 148 -3.75 25.36 -5.86
C MET A 148 -4.03 24.94 -4.42
N THR A 149 -3.44 25.62 -3.43
CA THR A 149 -3.52 25.18 -2.02
C THR A 149 -4.87 25.47 -1.36
N LYS A 150 -5.55 26.59 -1.75
CA LYS A 150 -6.80 27.01 -1.10
C LYS A 150 -8.06 26.52 -1.80
N ILE A 151 -7.99 26.19 -3.10
CA ILE A 151 -9.16 25.84 -3.90
C ILE A 151 -9.05 24.41 -4.42
N VAL A 152 -7.98 24.08 -5.16
CA VAL A 152 -7.86 22.81 -5.89
C VAL A 152 -7.53 21.65 -4.94
N ILE A 153 -6.49 21.76 -4.10
CA ILE A 153 -6.06 20.68 -3.20
C ILE A 153 -7.17 20.24 -2.24
N PRO A 154 -7.92 21.11 -1.55
CA PRO A 154 -8.99 20.69 -0.68
C PRO A 154 -10.08 19.86 -1.36
N GLN A 155 -10.37 20.16 -2.63
CA GLN A 155 -11.31 19.38 -3.44
C GLN A 155 -10.68 18.05 -3.89
N ALA A 156 -9.43 18.09 -4.36
CA ALA A 156 -8.68 16.91 -4.79
C ALA A 156 -8.54 15.85 -3.67
N VAL A 157 -8.28 16.27 -2.43
CA VAL A 157 -8.13 15.39 -1.27
C VAL A 157 -9.36 14.48 -1.08
N LYS A 158 -10.56 15.00 -1.33
CA LYS A 158 -11.79 14.22 -1.21
C LYS A 158 -11.84 13.06 -2.21
N ASN A 159 -11.26 13.24 -3.40
CA ASN A 159 -11.16 12.21 -4.44
C ASN A 159 -9.96 11.26 -4.20
N ILE A 160 -8.89 11.78 -3.61
CA ILE A 160 -7.66 11.04 -3.31
C ILE A 160 -7.86 10.05 -2.16
N LEU A 161 -8.50 10.45 -1.06
CA LEU A 161 -8.60 9.66 0.16
C LEU A 161 -9.23 8.27 -0.03
N PRO A 162 -10.35 8.10 -0.76
CA PRO A 162 -10.90 6.77 -1.01
C PRO A 162 -9.94 5.88 -1.81
N THR A 163 -9.23 6.45 -2.77
CA THR A 163 -8.27 5.73 -3.61
C THR A 163 -7.04 5.30 -2.82
N LEU A 164 -6.56 6.13 -1.87
CA LEU A 164 -5.52 5.74 -0.91
C LEU A 164 -5.96 4.57 -0.02
N GLY A 165 -7.24 4.53 0.37
CA GLY A 165 -7.78 3.37 1.08
C GLY A 165 -7.73 2.08 0.27
N ASN A 166 -8.00 2.15 -1.04
CA ASN A 166 -7.87 1.00 -1.93
C ASN A 166 -6.40 0.58 -2.12
N GLU A 167 -5.47 1.54 -2.18
CA GLU A 167 -4.02 1.27 -2.18
C GLU A 167 -3.60 0.54 -0.91
N PHE A 168 -4.10 0.94 0.25
CA PHE A 168 -3.83 0.23 1.52
C PHE A 168 -4.32 -1.22 1.50
N ILE A 169 -5.51 -1.48 0.95
CA ILE A 169 -6.01 -2.85 0.76
C ILE A 169 -5.09 -3.64 -0.18
N ALA A 170 -4.60 -3.03 -1.25
CA ALA A 170 -3.66 -3.67 -2.17
C ALA A 170 -2.36 -4.05 -1.46
N LEU A 171 -1.77 -3.13 -0.70
CA LEU A 171 -0.55 -3.39 0.09
C LEU A 171 -0.73 -4.59 1.03
N ILE A 172 -1.83 -4.66 1.79
CA ILE A 172 -2.09 -5.79 2.69
C ILE A 172 -2.12 -7.12 1.94
N LYS A 173 -2.76 -7.18 0.78
CA LYS A 173 -2.82 -8.42 -0.02
C LYS A 173 -1.47 -8.79 -0.62
N GLU A 174 -0.66 -7.81 -0.96
CA GLU A 174 0.66 -8.02 -1.55
C GLU A 174 1.71 -8.46 -0.53
N THR A 175 1.48 -8.30 0.79
CA THR A 175 2.45 -8.74 1.81
C THR A 175 2.79 -10.23 1.73
N SER A 176 1.94 -11.06 1.15
CA SER A 176 2.21 -12.50 0.97
C SER A 176 3.52 -12.80 0.22
N VAL A 177 4.06 -11.84 -0.53
CA VAL A 177 5.35 -12.01 -1.23
C VAL A 177 6.57 -11.77 -0.34
N VAL A 178 6.41 -11.27 0.89
CA VAL A 178 7.56 -10.98 1.77
C VAL A 178 8.23 -12.25 2.31
N SER A 179 7.56 -13.39 2.18
CA SER A 179 8.12 -14.72 2.45
C SER A 179 9.42 -14.99 1.66
N PHE A 180 9.55 -14.43 0.45
CA PHE A 180 10.74 -14.58 -0.40
C PHE A 180 12.01 -13.93 0.17
N VAL A 181 11.88 -13.05 1.17
CA VAL A 181 12.99 -12.42 1.88
C VAL A 181 13.05 -12.82 3.36
N GLY A 182 12.41 -13.93 3.71
CA GLY A 182 12.43 -14.49 5.06
C GLY A 182 11.63 -13.69 6.09
N ALA A 183 10.77 -12.80 5.68
CA ALA A 183 9.86 -12.11 6.58
C ALA A 183 8.64 -13.00 6.89
N ALA A 184 8.33 -13.15 8.18
CA ALA A 184 7.18 -13.90 8.63
C ALA A 184 5.92 -13.02 8.54
N ASP A 185 5.09 -13.28 7.53
CA ASP A 185 3.76 -12.70 7.37
C ASP A 185 2.65 -13.72 7.67
N LEU A 186 1.41 -13.34 7.43
CA LEU A 186 0.26 -14.20 7.62
C LEU A 186 0.35 -15.47 6.74
N TYR A 187 0.84 -15.37 5.50
CA TYR A 187 1.02 -16.52 4.61
C TYR A 187 2.06 -17.51 5.19
N VAL A 188 3.22 -17.02 5.64
CA VAL A 188 4.27 -17.86 6.25
C VAL A 188 3.74 -18.61 7.47
N ALA A 189 2.93 -17.94 8.31
CA ALA A 189 2.33 -18.55 9.49
C ALA A 189 1.42 -19.74 9.13
N PHE A 190 0.53 -19.57 8.16
CA PHE A 190 -0.37 -20.63 7.72
C PHE A 190 0.35 -21.72 6.92
N ASN A 191 1.37 -21.36 6.14
CA ASN A 191 2.22 -22.33 5.46
C ASN A 191 2.98 -23.22 6.45
N TYR A 192 3.45 -22.66 7.55
CA TYR A 192 4.05 -23.44 8.65
C TYR A 192 3.06 -24.49 9.20
N ILE A 193 1.82 -24.10 9.47
CA ILE A 193 0.79 -25.01 9.97
C ILE A 193 0.52 -26.15 8.97
N GLY A 194 0.39 -25.80 7.69
CA GLY A 194 0.16 -26.77 6.63
C GLY A 194 1.32 -27.75 6.43
N THR A 195 2.55 -27.27 6.53
CA THR A 195 3.77 -28.07 6.34
C THR A 195 3.95 -29.09 7.47
N ASN A 196 3.68 -28.72 8.72
CA ASN A 196 3.88 -29.62 9.87
C ASN A 196 2.96 -30.86 9.84
N ASN A 197 1.77 -30.75 9.24
CA ASN A 197 0.82 -31.86 9.13
C ASN A 197 0.66 -32.42 7.70
N TYR A 198 1.40 -31.87 6.73
CA TYR A 198 1.20 -32.14 5.30
C TYR A 198 -0.28 -32.00 4.86
N GLU A 199 -1.00 -31.05 5.50
CA GLU A 199 -2.40 -30.76 5.22
C GLU A 199 -2.60 -29.25 5.07
N PHE A 200 -2.80 -28.79 3.83
CA PHE A 200 -2.85 -27.37 3.48
C PHE A 200 -4.27 -26.82 3.29
N MET A 201 -5.25 -27.71 3.13
CA MET A 201 -6.62 -27.28 2.76
C MET A 201 -7.24 -26.40 3.85
N VAL A 202 -7.26 -26.86 5.11
CA VAL A 202 -7.86 -26.10 6.21
C VAL A 202 -7.05 -24.85 6.55
N PRO A 203 -5.72 -24.89 6.72
CA PRO A 203 -4.91 -23.69 6.92
C PRO A 203 -5.15 -22.59 5.87
N TYR A 204 -5.15 -22.95 4.59
CA TYR A 204 -5.32 -21.95 3.53
C TYR A 204 -6.75 -21.42 3.42
N LEU A 205 -7.77 -22.24 3.74
CA LEU A 205 -9.14 -21.74 3.85
C LEU A 205 -9.29 -20.75 5.01
N VAL A 206 -8.73 -21.04 6.17
CA VAL A 206 -8.76 -20.13 7.33
C VAL A 206 -7.99 -18.84 7.01
N MET A 207 -6.80 -18.95 6.40
CA MET A 207 -6.05 -17.78 5.94
C MET A 207 -6.87 -16.90 4.98
N ALA A 208 -7.53 -17.49 4.00
CA ALA A 208 -8.38 -16.77 3.06
C ALA A 208 -9.53 -16.03 3.77
N LEU A 209 -10.18 -16.67 4.76
CA LEU A 209 -11.22 -16.05 5.58
C LEU A 209 -10.69 -14.87 6.38
N ILE A 210 -9.48 -14.97 6.95
CA ILE A 210 -8.84 -13.86 7.67
C ILE A 210 -8.55 -12.69 6.73
N TYR A 211 -7.96 -12.94 5.54
CA TYR A 211 -7.75 -11.86 4.55
C TYR A 211 -9.07 -11.19 4.13
N ILE A 212 -10.12 -11.98 3.87
CA ILE A 212 -11.45 -11.45 3.56
C ILE A 212 -11.97 -10.59 4.72
N ALA A 213 -11.86 -11.04 5.96
CA ALA A 213 -12.30 -10.28 7.13
C ALA A 213 -11.55 -8.94 7.26
N ILE A 214 -10.22 -8.94 7.11
CA ILE A 214 -9.40 -7.72 7.14
C ILE A 214 -9.83 -6.75 6.04
N VAL A 215 -9.95 -7.23 4.80
CA VAL A 215 -10.36 -6.40 3.66
C VAL A 215 -11.76 -5.84 3.84
N LEU A 216 -12.71 -6.63 4.37
CA LEU A 216 -14.06 -6.16 4.66
C LEU A 216 -14.07 -5.06 5.71
N VAL A 217 -13.34 -5.22 6.83
CA VAL A 217 -13.23 -4.19 7.87
C VAL A 217 -12.69 -2.89 7.28
N ILE A 218 -11.58 -2.95 6.53
CA ILE A 218 -10.98 -1.75 5.93
C ILE A 218 -11.92 -1.12 4.91
N THR A 219 -12.59 -1.93 4.07
CA THR A 219 -13.58 -1.44 3.10
C THR A 219 -14.73 -0.71 3.77
N LEU A 220 -15.21 -1.21 4.91
CA LEU A 220 -16.25 -0.54 5.70
C LEU A 220 -15.76 0.81 6.24
N LEU A 221 -14.53 0.87 6.75
CA LEU A 221 -13.94 2.12 7.23
C LEU A 221 -13.79 3.15 6.10
N ILE A 222 -13.34 2.72 4.92
CA ILE A 222 -13.26 3.59 3.73
C ILE A 222 -14.63 4.12 3.34
N LYS A 223 -15.66 3.27 3.29
CA LYS A 223 -17.05 3.69 2.99
C LYS A 223 -17.60 4.69 4.00
N LEU A 224 -17.28 4.54 5.29
CA LEU A 224 -17.66 5.50 6.31
C LEU A 224 -16.98 6.85 6.10
N LEU A 225 -15.69 6.83 5.76
CA LEU A 225 -14.93 8.02 5.43
C LEU A 225 -15.51 8.75 4.20
N GLU A 226 -15.81 8.02 3.11
CA GLU A 226 -16.44 8.58 1.91
C GLU A 226 -17.78 9.25 2.20
N ARG A 227 -18.62 8.60 3.03
CA ARG A 227 -19.91 9.16 3.44
C ARG A 227 -19.74 10.47 4.23
N SER A 228 -18.73 10.54 5.10
CA SER A 228 -18.41 11.74 5.87
C SER A 228 -17.97 12.89 4.95
N LEU A 229 -17.12 12.61 3.98
CA LEU A 229 -16.65 13.60 3.00
C LEU A 229 -17.80 14.15 2.15
N LYS A 230 -18.68 13.28 1.63
CA LYS A 230 -19.86 13.70 0.84
C LYS A 230 -20.88 14.52 1.63
N LYS A 231 -21.00 14.31 2.95
CA LYS A 231 -21.88 15.14 3.80
C LYS A 231 -21.35 16.58 3.94
N SER A 232 -20.03 16.75 3.96
CA SER A 232 -19.40 18.07 4.02
C SER A 232 -19.69 18.91 2.79
N ASP A 233 -19.78 18.29 1.58
CA ASP A 233 -20.09 19.00 0.35
C ASP A 233 -21.54 19.51 0.24
N ARG A 234 -22.48 18.83 0.91
CA ARG A 234 -23.91 19.25 0.91
C ARG A 234 -24.22 20.37 1.91
N ARG A 235 -23.26 20.71 2.76
CA ARG A 235 -23.43 21.76 3.79
C ARG A 235 -22.79 23.11 3.40
N ASN A 236 -22.03 23.13 2.34
CA ASN A 236 -21.42 24.33 1.72
C ASN A 236 -22.12 24.60 0.37
#